data_be9d86b310b43be1953a6539a6f3194e
#
_entry.id   be9d86b310b43be1953a6539a6f3194e
#
_cell.length_a   1.000
_cell.length_b   1.000
_cell.length_c   1.000
_cell.angle_alpha   90.00
_cell.angle_beta   90.00
_cell.angle_gamma   90.00
#
_symmetry.space_group_name_H-M   'P 1'
#
loop_
_entity.id
_entity.type
_entity.pdbx_description
1 polymer ?
#
loop_
_entity_poly.entity_id
_entity_poly.type
_entity_poly.pdbx_seq_one_letter_code
_entity_poly.pdbx_strand_id
1 'polypeptide(L)'
;MSEIKLFVTHTPNRNTVRIEHPLMYNVIAGSAFLTQSVPEGMLLDNEGDNISFKNKSYCELTTQYWAWKNQTADYYGFCHYRRYFSFSKVNLQEADCGCLIYPVLSENVKQELCMDEASMRQTIEQYDFLIAKGIPVNALQAKSVYQHYKNAPELHIEDLDLFLSIIREKYPELNDVAEKYVHGKIFYPCNMFIMNKELFFQYSKMLFDILDEFEQRCDMSRYSREGLRTPGHLGERMTGIFFEYLKQKGGYRLGQLQMAQIEQNEGTSKISVSEDDEIPVVFKDMFQFYIHVCSRLQTIYRNKEIIKYIFFILILSRKAKMK
;
A
#
# COMPACT_ATOMS: atom_id res chain seq x y z
N MET A 1 -17.81 -6.25 -23.56
CA MET A 1 -17.42 -6.22 -22.15
C MET A 1 -16.15 -5.40 -22.06
N SER A 2 -16.03 -4.55 -21.04
CA SER A 2 -14.80 -3.77 -20.81
C SER A 2 -13.63 -4.68 -20.46
N GLU A 3 -12.44 -4.37 -20.95
CA GLU A 3 -11.22 -5.04 -20.54
C GLU A 3 -10.74 -4.48 -19.19
N ILE A 4 -10.80 -5.28 -18.14
CA ILE A 4 -10.42 -4.88 -16.79
C ILE A 4 -9.16 -5.65 -16.41
N LYS A 5 -8.10 -4.93 -16.01
CA LYS A 5 -6.86 -5.52 -15.50
C LYS A 5 -6.54 -4.97 -14.10
N LEU A 6 -6.61 -5.86 -13.10
CA LEU A 6 -6.18 -5.56 -11.73
C LEU A 6 -4.81 -6.21 -11.50
N PHE A 7 -3.77 -5.38 -11.39
CA PHE A 7 -2.40 -5.84 -11.19
C PHE A 7 -2.14 -6.07 -9.71
N VAL A 8 -1.83 -7.32 -9.35
CA VAL A 8 -1.47 -7.72 -7.99
C VAL A 8 0.04 -7.70 -7.88
N THR A 9 0.57 -6.72 -7.18
CA THR A 9 2.00 -6.47 -7.07
C THR A 9 2.65 -7.41 -6.05
N HIS A 10 3.65 -8.17 -6.47
CA HIS A 10 4.48 -9.05 -5.67
C HIS A 10 5.88 -8.48 -5.53
N THR A 11 6.60 -8.86 -4.46
CA THR A 11 8.01 -8.47 -4.26
C THR A 11 8.96 -9.51 -4.87
N PRO A 12 10.10 -9.12 -5.45
CA PRO A 12 11.07 -10.05 -6.00
C PRO A 12 11.70 -10.91 -4.90
N ASN A 13 12.13 -12.12 -5.27
CA ASN A 13 12.86 -13.04 -4.38
C ASN A 13 12.13 -13.41 -3.07
N ARG A 14 10.79 -13.33 -3.08
CA ARG A 14 9.94 -13.74 -1.97
C ARG A 14 8.87 -14.71 -2.49
N ASN A 15 8.67 -15.80 -1.79
CA ASN A 15 7.58 -16.72 -2.10
C ASN A 15 6.26 -16.13 -1.60
N THR A 16 5.43 -15.67 -2.52
CA THR A 16 4.12 -15.07 -2.24
C THR A 16 3.02 -15.85 -2.95
N VAL A 17 1.86 -15.98 -2.29
CA VAL A 17 0.72 -16.68 -2.88
C VAL A 17 0.15 -15.89 -4.04
N ARG A 18 0.08 -16.52 -5.21
CA ARG A 18 -0.60 -15.96 -6.39
C ARG A 18 -2.11 -16.09 -6.22
N ILE A 19 -2.81 -15.11 -6.76
CA ILE A 19 -4.25 -15.20 -6.93
C ILE A 19 -4.56 -15.64 -8.37
N GLU A 20 -5.39 -16.67 -8.51
CA GLU A 20 -5.94 -17.10 -9.79
C GLU A 20 -7.33 -16.49 -9.95
N HIS A 21 -7.45 -15.55 -10.88
CA HIS A 21 -8.70 -14.83 -11.14
C HIS A 21 -8.68 -14.21 -12.54
N PRO A 22 -9.79 -14.22 -13.32
CA PRO A 22 -9.82 -13.70 -14.69
C PRO A 22 -9.46 -12.24 -14.84
N LEU A 23 -9.73 -11.42 -13.82
CA LEU A 23 -9.45 -9.97 -13.83
C LEU A 23 -8.16 -9.59 -13.09
N MET A 24 -7.45 -10.53 -12.44
CA MET A 24 -6.28 -10.24 -11.63
C MET A 24 -5.01 -10.81 -12.24
N TYR A 25 -4.01 -9.97 -12.40
CA TYR A 25 -2.74 -10.24 -13.05
C TYR A 25 -1.61 -10.10 -12.04
N ASN A 26 -0.94 -11.21 -11.71
CA ASN A 26 0.17 -11.20 -10.76
C ASN A 26 1.43 -10.63 -11.42
N VAL A 27 2.04 -9.60 -10.82
CA VAL A 27 3.21 -8.90 -11.36
C VAL A 27 4.31 -8.85 -10.31
N ILE A 28 5.53 -9.22 -10.68
CA ILE A 28 6.71 -9.02 -9.83
C ILE A 28 7.22 -7.60 -10.03
N ALA A 29 7.02 -6.74 -9.03
CA ALA A 29 7.59 -5.39 -9.00
C ALA A 29 9.09 -5.45 -8.68
N GLY A 30 9.90 -4.71 -9.40
CA GLY A 30 11.36 -4.78 -9.27
C GLY A 30 11.94 -6.08 -9.79
N SER A 31 11.33 -6.68 -10.81
CA SER A 31 11.82 -7.91 -11.45
C SER A 31 13.23 -7.78 -12.04
N ALA A 32 13.72 -6.56 -12.25
CA ALA A 32 15.14 -6.30 -12.59
C ALA A 32 16.12 -6.81 -11.50
N PHE A 33 15.65 -7.04 -10.26
CA PHE A 33 16.44 -7.59 -9.15
C PHE A 33 16.15 -9.06 -8.87
N LEU A 34 15.41 -9.73 -9.76
CA LEU A 34 15.05 -11.13 -9.57
C LEU A 34 16.29 -12.02 -9.70
N THR A 35 16.55 -12.85 -8.69
CA THR A 35 17.67 -13.80 -8.66
C THR A 35 17.20 -15.26 -8.75
N GLN A 36 15.89 -15.48 -8.71
CA GLN A 36 15.27 -16.80 -8.78
C GLN A 36 14.53 -16.97 -10.11
N SER A 37 14.19 -18.21 -10.46
CA SER A 37 13.33 -18.48 -11.62
C SER A 37 11.96 -17.84 -11.44
N VAL A 38 11.42 -17.29 -12.52
CA VAL A 38 10.09 -16.71 -12.55
C VAL A 38 9.03 -17.81 -12.34
N PRO A 39 8.16 -17.72 -11.34
CA PRO A 39 7.06 -18.65 -11.21
C PRO A 39 6.11 -18.54 -12.42
N GLU A 40 5.56 -19.65 -12.86
CA GLU A 40 4.61 -19.68 -13.97
C GLU A 40 3.40 -18.72 -13.72
N GLY A 41 2.98 -18.00 -14.76
CA GLY A 41 1.83 -17.08 -14.71
C GLY A 41 2.12 -15.74 -14.01
N MET A 42 3.38 -15.42 -13.71
CA MET A 42 3.78 -14.10 -13.22
C MET A 42 4.23 -13.21 -14.39
N LEU A 43 3.74 -11.97 -14.40
CA LEU A 43 4.24 -10.92 -15.27
C LEU A 43 5.45 -10.23 -14.63
N LEU A 44 6.30 -9.63 -15.45
CA LEU A 44 7.51 -8.94 -15.02
C LEU A 44 7.42 -7.46 -15.36
N ASP A 45 7.69 -6.59 -14.40
CA ASP A 45 7.67 -5.14 -14.61
C ASP A 45 8.94 -4.58 -15.27
N ASN A 46 9.90 -5.45 -15.65
CA ASN A 46 11.13 -5.06 -16.37
C ASN A 46 11.07 -5.31 -17.89
N GLU A 47 9.91 -5.66 -18.42
CA GLU A 47 9.70 -5.83 -19.86
C GLU A 47 9.23 -4.51 -20.49
N GLY A 48 9.68 -4.23 -21.73
CA GLY A 48 9.31 -3.02 -22.46
C GLY A 48 9.80 -1.72 -21.80
N ASP A 49 9.02 -0.64 -21.93
CA ASP A 49 9.31 0.66 -21.26
C ASP A 49 9.02 0.53 -19.76
N ASN A 50 10.06 0.63 -18.93
CA ASN A 50 9.95 0.33 -17.51
C ASN A 50 10.94 1.11 -16.64
N ILE A 51 10.65 1.14 -15.34
CA ILE A 51 11.50 1.68 -14.27
C ILE A 51 11.74 0.63 -13.17
N SER A 52 11.73 -0.65 -13.50
CA SER A 52 11.85 -1.77 -12.57
C SER A 52 13.06 -1.67 -11.64
N PHE A 53 14.19 -1.15 -12.15
CA PHE A 53 15.42 -0.91 -11.36
C PHE A 53 15.26 0.16 -10.27
N LYS A 54 14.22 1.03 -10.33
CA LYS A 54 13.89 2.01 -9.30
C LYS A 54 13.04 1.41 -8.15
N ASN A 55 12.71 0.11 -8.17
CA ASN A 55 11.77 -0.50 -7.21
C ASN A 55 12.16 -0.29 -5.73
N LYS A 56 13.44 -0.17 -5.40
CA LYS A 56 13.88 0.11 -4.02
C LYS A 56 13.33 1.43 -3.49
N SER A 57 13.06 2.40 -4.37
CA SER A 57 12.52 3.72 -4.04
C SER A 57 11.04 3.84 -4.38
N TYR A 58 10.66 3.38 -5.56
CA TYR A 58 9.31 3.54 -6.10
C TYR A 58 8.33 2.44 -5.65
N CYS A 59 8.84 1.35 -5.06
CA CYS A 59 8.01 0.24 -4.58
C CYS A 59 7.07 -0.28 -5.69
N GLU A 60 5.76 -0.36 -5.40
CA GLU A 60 4.71 -0.79 -6.34
C GLU A 60 4.49 0.16 -7.51
N LEU A 61 4.96 1.38 -7.44
CA LEU A 61 4.84 2.34 -8.55
C LEU A 61 5.57 1.87 -9.80
N THR A 62 6.57 0.98 -9.68
CA THR A 62 7.22 0.39 -10.86
C THR A 62 6.25 -0.47 -11.68
N THR A 63 5.35 -1.19 -11.02
CA THR A 63 4.25 -1.91 -11.69
C THR A 63 3.26 -0.95 -12.33
N GLN A 64 2.94 0.19 -11.67
CA GLN A 64 2.03 1.20 -12.24
C GLN A 64 2.62 1.83 -13.50
N TYR A 65 3.93 2.20 -13.46
CA TYR A 65 4.63 2.73 -14.63
C TYR A 65 4.62 1.73 -15.78
N TRP A 66 5.03 0.47 -15.50
CA TRP A 66 5.06 -0.60 -16.49
C TRP A 66 3.68 -0.85 -17.12
N ALA A 67 2.63 -0.89 -16.32
CA ALA A 67 1.27 -1.07 -16.81
C ALA A 67 0.82 0.10 -17.70
N TRP A 68 1.13 1.34 -17.30
CA TRP A 68 0.86 2.53 -18.09
C TRP A 68 1.52 2.52 -19.47
N LYS A 69 2.76 2.04 -19.54
CA LYS A 69 3.56 2.03 -20.79
C LYS A 69 3.29 0.83 -21.69
N ASN A 70 2.97 -0.33 -21.13
CA ASN A 70 3.02 -1.59 -21.88
C ASN A 70 1.67 -2.35 -21.91
N GLN A 71 0.67 -1.92 -21.13
CA GLN A 71 -0.59 -2.65 -21.04
C GLN A 71 -1.74 -1.88 -21.70
N THR A 72 -2.70 -2.63 -22.26
CA THR A 72 -3.94 -2.09 -22.77
C THR A 72 -5.09 -2.65 -21.96
N ALA A 73 -5.97 -1.79 -21.47
CA ALA A 73 -7.22 -2.12 -20.80
C ALA A 73 -8.18 -0.93 -20.85
N ASP A 74 -9.46 -1.14 -20.50
CA ASP A 74 -10.42 -0.08 -20.27
C ASP A 74 -10.38 0.42 -18.83
N TYR A 75 -10.05 -0.49 -17.88
CA TYR A 75 -9.85 -0.20 -16.47
C TYR A 75 -8.53 -0.79 -15.97
N TYR A 76 -7.78 0.01 -15.23
CA TYR A 76 -6.51 -0.35 -14.60
C TYR A 76 -6.68 -0.30 -13.09
N GLY A 77 -6.39 -1.41 -12.40
CA GLY A 77 -6.42 -1.46 -10.95
C GLY A 77 -5.11 -1.99 -10.37
N PHE A 78 -4.81 -1.59 -9.13
CA PHE A 78 -3.59 -2.00 -8.44
C PHE A 78 -3.93 -2.47 -7.03
N CYS A 79 -3.44 -3.66 -6.73
CA CYS A 79 -3.51 -4.32 -5.44
C CYS A 79 -2.12 -4.80 -5.03
N HIS A 80 -2.00 -5.27 -3.79
CA HIS A 80 -0.79 -5.93 -3.32
C HIS A 80 -1.06 -7.41 -3.08
N TYR A 81 -0.03 -8.23 -3.07
CA TYR A 81 -0.15 -9.65 -2.75
C TYR A 81 -0.75 -9.97 -1.36
N ARG A 82 -0.88 -8.96 -0.49
CA ARG A 82 -1.51 -9.07 0.84
C ARG A 82 -2.67 -8.11 1.06
N ARG A 83 -3.04 -7.31 0.05
CA ARG A 83 -4.09 -6.31 0.20
C ARG A 83 -4.97 -6.35 -1.03
N TYR A 84 -6.26 -6.53 -0.79
CA TYR A 84 -7.27 -6.67 -1.84
C TYR A 84 -8.45 -5.74 -1.55
N PHE A 85 -9.22 -5.41 -2.58
CA PHE A 85 -10.46 -4.70 -2.42
C PHE A 85 -11.60 -5.67 -2.05
N SER A 86 -12.51 -5.19 -1.22
CA SER A 86 -13.82 -5.80 -1.04
C SER A 86 -14.79 -5.18 -2.05
N PHE A 87 -15.44 -6.02 -2.85
CA PHE A 87 -16.51 -5.63 -3.77
C PHE A 87 -17.90 -5.91 -3.16
N SER A 88 -17.94 -6.24 -1.87
CA SER A 88 -19.18 -6.45 -1.13
C SER A 88 -19.99 -5.14 -1.07
N LYS A 89 -21.30 -5.26 -1.33
CA LYS A 89 -22.26 -4.15 -1.18
C LYS A 89 -22.60 -3.88 0.29
N VAL A 90 -22.29 -4.84 1.17
CA VAL A 90 -22.45 -4.70 2.61
C VAL A 90 -21.15 -4.14 3.19
N ASN A 91 -21.28 -3.15 4.04
CA ASN A 91 -20.13 -2.64 4.78
C ASN A 91 -19.72 -3.66 5.85
N LEU A 92 -18.60 -4.33 5.63
CA LEU A 92 -18.05 -5.32 6.54
C LEU A 92 -17.40 -4.63 7.75
N GLN A 93 -17.27 -5.37 8.86
CA GLN A 93 -16.69 -4.79 10.08
C GLN A 93 -15.17 -4.68 9.97
N GLU A 94 -14.67 -3.46 9.96
CA GLU A 94 -13.25 -3.15 9.94
C GLU A 94 -12.64 -3.22 11.35
N ALA A 95 -11.36 -3.57 11.42
CA ALA A 95 -10.56 -3.40 12.62
C ALA A 95 -10.25 -1.90 12.85
N ASP A 96 -9.68 -1.56 14.01
CA ASP A 96 -9.34 -0.17 14.39
C ASP A 96 -8.40 0.54 13.40
N CYS A 97 -7.65 -0.24 12.61
CA CYS A 97 -6.78 0.29 11.55
C CYS A 97 -7.53 0.69 10.25
N GLY A 98 -8.85 0.50 10.19
CA GLY A 98 -9.66 0.80 9.01
C GLY A 98 -9.54 -0.23 7.89
N CYS A 99 -9.13 -1.46 8.20
CA CYS A 99 -9.00 -2.58 7.26
C CYS A 99 -9.80 -3.78 7.73
N LEU A 100 -10.21 -4.62 6.78
CA LEU A 100 -10.70 -5.97 7.05
C LEU A 100 -9.48 -6.89 7.24
N ILE A 101 -9.37 -7.58 8.37
CA ILE A 101 -8.22 -8.44 8.67
C ILE A 101 -8.60 -9.90 8.54
N TYR A 102 -7.88 -10.62 7.67
CA TYR A 102 -8.07 -12.05 7.47
C TYR A 102 -6.74 -12.79 7.60
N PRO A 103 -6.72 -13.97 8.27
CA PRO A 103 -5.50 -14.76 8.40
C PRO A 103 -5.00 -15.28 7.04
N VAL A 104 -5.92 -15.69 6.14
CA VAL A 104 -5.61 -16.26 4.83
C VAL A 104 -6.70 -15.90 3.83
N LEU A 105 -6.36 -15.73 2.55
CA LEU A 105 -7.31 -15.52 1.47
C LEU A 105 -7.93 -16.87 1.04
N SER A 106 -8.86 -17.37 1.84
CA SER A 106 -9.62 -18.61 1.54
C SER A 106 -10.76 -18.35 0.55
N GLU A 107 -11.36 -19.41 0.00
CA GLU A 107 -12.53 -19.27 -0.88
C GLU A 107 -13.72 -18.60 -0.15
N ASN A 108 -13.91 -18.88 1.15
CA ASN A 108 -14.94 -18.22 1.93
C ASN A 108 -14.69 -16.71 2.05
N VAL A 109 -13.42 -16.30 2.26
CA VAL A 109 -13.04 -14.88 2.31
C VAL A 109 -13.25 -14.23 0.94
N LYS A 110 -12.88 -14.89 -0.16
CA LYS A 110 -13.16 -14.37 -1.52
C LYS A 110 -14.67 -14.19 -1.77
N GLN A 111 -15.51 -15.12 -1.30
CA GLN A 111 -16.96 -15.00 -1.39
C GLN A 111 -17.48 -13.83 -0.55
N GLU A 112 -17.03 -13.68 0.70
CA GLU A 112 -17.41 -12.57 1.58
C GLU A 112 -17.02 -11.22 0.98
N LEU A 113 -15.84 -11.14 0.37
CA LEU A 113 -15.34 -9.95 -0.32
C LEU A 113 -15.96 -9.74 -1.70
N CYS A 114 -16.86 -10.62 -2.16
CA CYS A 114 -17.47 -10.61 -3.49
C CYS A 114 -16.43 -10.49 -4.61
N MET A 115 -15.35 -11.28 -4.52
CA MET A 115 -14.25 -11.28 -5.49
C MET A 115 -14.52 -12.20 -6.69
N ASP A 116 -15.77 -12.56 -6.99
CA ASP A 116 -16.11 -13.20 -8.26
C ASP A 116 -16.11 -12.19 -9.41
N GLU A 117 -15.88 -12.67 -10.64
CA GLU A 117 -15.76 -11.80 -11.82
C GLU A 117 -17.01 -10.93 -12.04
N ALA A 118 -18.21 -11.48 -11.86
CA ALA A 118 -19.45 -10.76 -12.12
C ALA A 118 -19.66 -9.59 -11.14
N SER A 119 -19.45 -9.82 -9.84
CA SER A 119 -19.55 -8.82 -8.79
C SER A 119 -18.51 -7.72 -8.96
N MET A 120 -17.26 -8.09 -9.30
CA MET A 120 -16.18 -7.15 -9.55
C MET A 120 -16.48 -6.27 -10.76
N ARG A 121 -16.88 -6.86 -11.90
CA ARG A 121 -17.27 -6.09 -13.09
C ARG A 121 -18.44 -5.15 -12.81
N GLN A 122 -19.51 -5.67 -12.19
CA GLN A 122 -20.67 -4.88 -11.84
C GLN A 122 -20.30 -3.65 -11.01
N THR A 123 -19.35 -3.78 -10.10
CA THR A 123 -18.90 -2.66 -9.28
C THR A 123 -18.00 -1.71 -10.05
N ILE A 124 -16.96 -2.23 -10.72
CA ILE A 124 -15.93 -1.42 -11.39
C ILE A 124 -16.54 -0.55 -12.49
N GLU A 125 -17.41 -1.11 -13.33
CA GLU A 125 -17.99 -0.39 -14.48
C GLU A 125 -18.96 0.74 -14.09
N GLN A 126 -19.37 0.82 -12.81
CA GLN A 126 -20.19 1.94 -12.32
C GLN A 126 -19.37 3.20 -11.99
N TYR A 127 -18.06 3.11 -11.90
CA TYR A 127 -17.20 4.20 -11.47
C TYR A 127 -16.12 4.52 -12.50
N ASP A 128 -15.67 5.76 -12.48
CA ASP A 128 -14.52 6.20 -13.25
C ASP A 128 -13.24 6.06 -12.44
N PHE A 129 -13.37 6.18 -11.09
CA PHE A 129 -12.27 5.99 -10.16
C PHE A 129 -12.79 5.39 -8.83
N LEU A 130 -12.22 4.26 -8.45
CA LEU A 130 -12.38 3.61 -7.15
C LEU A 130 -11.05 3.66 -6.42
N ILE A 131 -11.06 4.06 -5.15
CA ILE A 131 -9.87 4.11 -4.30
C ILE A 131 -10.09 3.27 -3.03
N ALA A 132 -9.01 2.83 -2.39
CA ALA A 132 -9.13 2.24 -1.07
C ALA A 132 -9.79 3.22 -0.09
N LYS A 133 -10.69 2.72 0.76
CA LYS A 133 -11.42 3.55 1.73
C LYS A 133 -10.47 4.37 2.59
N GLY A 134 -10.74 5.65 2.69
CA GLY A 134 -9.93 6.59 3.47
C GLY A 134 -9.96 6.28 4.96
N ILE A 135 -8.79 6.34 5.58
CA ILE A 135 -8.60 6.10 7.02
C ILE A 135 -8.51 7.45 7.74
N PRO A 136 -9.31 7.68 8.80
CA PRO A 136 -9.14 8.85 9.64
C PRO A 136 -7.78 8.86 10.31
N VAL A 137 -6.98 9.93 10.11
CA VAL A 137 -5.59 9.99 10.60
C VAL A 137 -5.45 9.96 12.13
N ASN A 138 -6.51 10.22 12.88
CA ASN A 138 -6.52 10.03 14.33
C ASN A 138 -6.39 8.55 14.73
N ALA A 139 -6.89 7.60 13.91
CA ALA A 139 -6.63 6.18 14.07
C ALA A 139 -5.13 5.84 13.85
N LEU A 140 -4.41 6.69 13.14
CA LEU A 140 -2.96 6.62 12.89
C LEU A 140 -2.16 7.56 13.83
N GLN A 141 -2.76 8.01 14.93
CA GLN A 141 -2.15 8.90 15.94
C GLN A 141 -1.61 10.22 15.37
N ALA A 142 -2.27 10.77 14.37
CA ALA A 142 -1.94 12.04 13.75
C ALA A 142 -3.14 13.00 13.72
N LYS A 143 -2.87 14.31 13.55
CA LYS A 143 -3.90 15.35 13.44
C LYS A 143 -4.21 15.71 11.98
N SER A 144 -3.33 15.35 11.05
CA SER A 144 -3.46 15.57 9.61
C SER A 144 -2.62 14.57 8.83
N VAL A 145 -2.86 14.45 7.52
CA VAL A 145 -2.03 13.64 6.62
C VAL A 145 -0.58 14.12 6.63
N TYR A 146 -0.35 15.44 6.70
CA TYR A 146 0.97 16.05 6.84
C TYR A 146 1.67 15.56 8.12
N GLN A 147 0.97 15.61 9.26
CA GLN A 147 1.54 15.13 10.51
C GLN A 147 1.76 13.62 10.49
N HIS A 148 0.87 12.84 9.86
CA HIS A 148 1.06 11.41 9.69
C HIS A 148 2.36 11.11 8.92
N TYR A 149 2.65 11.85 7.85
CA TYR A 149 3.92 11.74 7.12
C TYR A 149 5.12 12.12 8.00
N LYS A 150 5.03 13.25 8.69
CA LYS A 150 6.07 13.75 9.60
C LYS A 150 6.39 12.80 10.75
N ASN A 151 5.40 12.04 11.24
CA ASN A 151 5.57 11.10 12.35
C ASN A 151 6.21 9.78 11.92
N ALA A 152 6.31 9.50 10.62
CA ALA A 152 6.96 8.30 10.12
C ALA A 152 8.49 8.41 10.38
N PRO A 153 9.10 7.46 11.13
CA PRO A 153 10.47 7.63 11.66
C PRO A 153 11.55 7.82 10.59
N GLU A 154 11.31 7.28 9.40
CA GLU A 154 12.31 7.24 8.34
C GLU A 154 12.02 8.19 7.18
N LEU A 155 10.89 8.94 7.25
CA LEU A 155 10.53 9.91 6.23
C LEU A 155 10.92 11.32 6.65
N HIS A 156 11.37 12.11 5.69
CA HIS A 156 11.76 13.50 5.89
C HIS A 156 10.60 14.41 5.47
N ILE A 157 10.18 15.30 6.35
CA ILE A 157 9.03 16.19 6.06
C ILE A 157 9.34 17.16 4.92
N GLU A 158 10.62 17.52 4.78
CA GLU A 158 11.14 18.37 3.72
C GLU A 158 10.89 17.76 2.31
N ASP A 159 10.82 16.43 2.22
CA ASP A 159 10.49 15.74 0.99
C ASP A 159 9.03 15.96 0.58
N LEU A 160 8.11 15.95 1.55
CA LEU A 160 6.71 16.28 1.29
C LEU A 160 6.55 17.75 0.93
N ASP A 161 7.29 18.65 1.59
CA ASP A 161 7.27 20.08 1.27
C ASP A 161 7.81 20.34 -0.14
N LEU A 162 8.91 19.68 -0.54
CA LEU A 162 9.45 19.73 -1.89
C LEU A 162 8.43 19.20 -2.91
N PHE A 163 7.81 18.05 -2.64
CA PHE A 163 6.79 17.47 -3.50
C PHE A 163 5.60 18.43 -3.72
N LEU A 164 5.12 19.10 -2.68
CA LEU A 164 4.05 20.08 -2.77
C LEU A 164 4.49 21.32 -3.58
N SER A 165 5.76 21.75 -3.43
CA SER A 165 6.27 22.86 -4.25
C SER A 165 6.32 22.50 -5.73
N ILE A 166 6.72 21.28 -6.08
CA ILE A 166 6.72 20.78 -7.46
C ILE A 166 5.30 20.72 -8.04
N ILE A 167 4.32 20.25 -7.24
CA ILE A 167 2.91 20.30 -7.66
C ILE A 167 2.49 21.73 -7.98
N ARG A 168 2.81 22.68 -7.11
CA ARG A 168 2.47 24.10 -7.29
C ARG A 168 3.07 24.68 -8.57
N GLU A 169 4.31 24.29 -8.88
CA GLU A 169 5.05 24.78 -10.06
C GLU A 169 4.55 24.17 -11.37
N LYS A 170 4.34 22.85 -11.40
CA LYS A 170 4.04 22.09 -12.64
C LYS A 170 2.55 21.89 -12.88
N TYR A 171 1.75 21.82 -11.82
CA TYR A 171 0.31 21.53 -11.83
C TYR A 171 -0.45 22.47 -10.89
N PRO A 172 -0.42 23.79 -11.14
CA PRO A 172 -1.00 24.81 -10.27
C PRO A 172 -2.49 24.58 -9.97
N GLU A 173 -3.22 23.90 -10.87
CA GLU A 173 -4.61 23.51 -10.69
C GLU A 173 -4.82 22.50 -9.55
N LEU A 174 -3.79 21.77 -9.13
CA LEU A 174 -3.82 20.84 -8.01
C LEU A 174 -3.44 21.49 -6.68
N ASN A 175 -2.81 22.68 -6.69
CA ASN A 175 -2.18 23.27 -5.50
C ASN A 175 -3.13 23.37 -4.30
N ASP A 176 -4.29 24.00 -4.49
CA ASP A 176 -5.23 24.24 -3.38
C ASP A 176 -5.81 22.94 -2.81
N VAL A 177 -6.02 21.94 -3.69
CA VAL A 177 -6.50 20.63 -3.27
C VAL A 177 -5.41 19.86 -2.56
N ALA A 178 -4.16 19.93 -3.03
CA ALA A 178 -3.01 19.28 -2.42
C ALA A 178 -2.79 19.79 -0.98
N GLU A 179 -2.76 21.12 -0.79
CA GLU A 179 -2.64 21.75 0.52
C GLU A 179 -3.82 21.33 1.44
N LYS A 180 -5.05 21.40 0.93
CA LYS A 180 -6.23 21.00 1.70
C LYS A 180 -6.20 19.53 2.10
N TYR A 181 -5.75 18.64 1.19
CA TYR A 181 -5.65 17.21 1.45
C TYR A 181 -4.60 16.89 2.51
N VAL A 182 -3.37 17.40 2.37
CA VAL A 182 -2.29 17.09 3.33
C VAL A 182 -2.58 17.64 4.73
N HIS A 183 -3.29 18.77 4.84
CA HIS A 183 -3.76 19.29 6.13
C HIS A 183 -5.11 18.71 6.57
N GLY A 184 -5.72 17.86 5.74
CA GLY A 184 -6.95 17.12 6.02
C GLY A 184 -6.77 15.96 6.99
N LYS A 185 -7.91 15.33 7.32
CA LYS A 185 -8.00 14.27 8.34
C LYS A 185 -8.21 12.86 7.77
N ILE A 186 -8.28 12.71 6.46
CA ILE A 186 -8.49 11.42 5.79
C ILE A 186 -7.27 11.11 4.94
N PHE A 187 -6.69 9.94 5.18
CA PHE A 187 -5.57 9.40 4.42
C PHE A 187 -6.03 8.22 3.56
N TYR A 188 -5.67 8.22 2.28
CA TYR A 188 -5.92 7.11 1.35
C TYR A 188 -4.66 6.26 1.23
N PRO A 189 -4.66 5.00 1.74
CA PRO A 189 -3.44 4.20 1.88
C PRO A 189 -3.10 3.36 0.66
N CYS A 190 -1.84 2.96 0.60
CA CYS A 190 -1.35 1.78 -0.14
C CYS A 190 -1.28 1.91 -1.68
N ASN A 191 -1.36 3.08 -2.29
CA ASN A 191 -1.38 3.21 -3.76
C ASN A 191 -2.37 2.24 -4.44
N MET A 192 -3.49 1.94 -3.77
CA MET A 192 -4.51 1.01 -4.25
C MET A 192 -5.69 1.77 -4.85
N PHE A 193 -5.93 1.52 -6.12
CA PHE A 193 -7.03 2.16 -6.86
C PHE A 193 -7.44 1.33 -8.08
N ILE A 194 -8.60 1.67 -8.66
CA ILE A 194 -9.05 1.22 -9.97
C ILE A 194 -9.55 2.45 -10.72
N MET A 195 -8.99 2.74 -11.87
CA MET A 195 -9.36 3.88 -12.71
C MET A 195 -9.72 3.42 -14.12
N ASN A 196 -10.63 4.12 -14.77
CA ASN A 196 -10.78 4.00 -16.22
C ASN A 196 -9.49 4.46 -16.92
N LYS A 197 -9.31 4.04 -18.17
CA LYS A 197 -8.10 4.31 -18.96
C LYS A 197 -7.72 5.79 -18.99
N GLU A 198 -8.68 6.66 -19.22
CA GLU A 198 -8.43 8.10 -19.37
C GLU A 198 -7.85 8.70 -18.08
N LEU A 199 -8.48 8.42 -16.94
CA LEU A 199 -8.01 8.90 -15.64
C LEU A 199 -6.69 8.26 -15.24
N PHE A 200 -6.50 6.97 -15.50
CA PHE A 200 -5.23 6.31 -15.20
C PHE A 200 -4.06 6.90 -15.97
N PHE A 201 -4.26 7.22 -17.26
CA PHE A 201 -3.20 7.83 -18.08
C PHE A 201 -2.91 9.28 -17.66
N GLN A 202 -3.96 10.05 -17.32
CA GLN A 202 -3.80 11.40 -16.78
C GLN A 202 -3.05 11.37 -15.44
N TYR A 203 -3.46 10.53 -14.52
CA TYR A 203 -2.83 10.35 -13.21
C TYR A 203 -1.38 9.92 -13.33
N SER A 204 -1.09 8.89 -14.13
CA SER A 204 0.26 8.36 -14.30
C SER A 204 1.20 9.41 -14.90
N LYS A 205 0.75 10.19 -15.89
CA LYS A 205 1.54 11.28 -16.45
C LYS A 205 1.91 12.30 -15.39
N MET A 206 0.94 12.75 -14.58
CA MET A 206 1.18 13.71 -13.49
C MET A 206 2.11 13.13 -12.42
N LEU A 207 1.81 11.93 -11.95
CA LEU A 207 2.59 11.27 -10.90
C LEU A 207 4.07 11.15 -11.28
N PHE A 208 4.36 10.56 -12.43
CA PHE A 208 5.76 10.30 -12.81
C PHE A 208 6.49 11.56 -13.24
N ASP A 209 5.82 12.55 -13.82
CA ASP A 209 6.42 13.87 -14.10
C ASP A 209 6.81 14.62 -12.82
N ILE A 210 6.00 14.53 -11.76
CA ILE A 210 6.30 15.13 -10.45
C ILE A 210 7.43 14.34 -9.75
N LEU A 211 7.39 13.01 -9.78
CA LEU A 211 8.41 12.19 -9.14
C LEU A 211 9.77 12.27 -9.84
N ASP A 212 9.80 12.39 -11.17
CA ASP A 212 11.05 12.62 -11.91
C ASP A 212 11.67 13.97 -11.53
N GLU A 213 10.89 15.03 -11.39
CA GLU A 213 11.35 16.32 -10.91
C GLU A 213 11.81 16.27 -9.44
N PHE A 214 11.09 15.52 -8.60
CA PHE A 214 11.48 15.30 -7.20
C PHE A 214 12.86 14.63 -7.10
N GLU A 215 13.12 13.57 -7.87
CA GLU A 215 14.43 12.91 -7.87
C GLU A 215 15.58 13.83 -8.32
N GLN A 216 15.30 14.77 -9.22
CA GLN A 216 16.32 15.72 -9.68
C GLN A 216 16.68 16.76 -8.60
N ARG A 217 15.72 17.09 -7.71
CA ARG A 217 15.90 18.13 -6.67
C ARG A 217 16.24 17.56 -5.29
N CYS A 218 15.96 16.28 -5.02
CA CYS A 218 16.15 15.64 -3.73
C CYS A 218 17.35 14.70 -3.75
N ASP A 219 18.37 14.99 -2.93
CA ASP A 219 19.50 14.09 -2.74
C ASP A 219 19.19 13.02 -1.67
N MET A 220 18.72 11.84 -2.11
CA MET A 220 18.44 10.71 -1.25
C MET A 220 19.64 9.78 -1.01
N SER A 221 20.87 10.16 -1.38
CA SER A 221 22.07 9.30 -1.31
C SER A 221 22.42 8.85 0.10
N ARG A 222 21.99 9.60 1.12
CA ARG A 222 22.24 9.32 2.54
C ARG A 222 21.03 8.76 3.29
N TYR A 223 19.93 8.48 2.57
CA TYR A 223 18.72 7.96 3.21
C TYR A 223 18.91 6.50 3.65
N SER A 224 18.26 6.14 4.74
CA SER A 224 18.14 4.75 5.15
C SER A 224 17.39 3.94 4.08
N ARG A 225 17.45 2.62 4.18
CA ARG A 225 16.71 1.73 3.28
C ARG A 225 15.20 2.05 3.25
N GLU A 226 14.62 2.39 4.39
CA GLU A 226 13.18 2.74 4.48
C GLU A 226 12.96 4.17 3.98
N GLY A 227 13.85 5.11 4.27
CA GLY A 227 13.79 6.48 3.76
C GLY A 227 13.88 6.55 2.23
N LEU A 228 14.67 5.66 1.59
CA LEU A 228 14.72 5.57 0.14
C LEU A 228 13.35 5.29 -0.51
N ARG A 229 12.36 4.81 0.24
CA ARG A 229 11.00 4.55 -0.25
C ARG A 229 10.12 5.81 -0.33
N THR A 230 10.69 6.98 -0.07
CA THR A 230 10.01 8.28 -0.17
C THR A 230 9.17 8.43 -1.45
N PRO A 231 9.64 8.13 -2.67
CA PRO A 231 8.80 8.21 -3.88
C PRO A 231 7.53 7.34 -3.80
N GLY A 232 7.61 6.12 -3.26
CA GLY A 232 6.45 5.26 -3.03
C GLY A 232 5.43 5.90 -2.08
N HIS A 233 5.89 6.51 -1.00
CA HIS A 233 5.04 7.22 -0.03
C HIS A 233 4.45 8.52 -0.59
N LEU A 234 5.18 9.25 -1.43
CA LEU A 234 4.66 10.43 -2.13
C LEU A 234 3.58 10.03 -3.15
N GLY A 235 3.72 8.87 -3.80
CA GLY A 235 2.70 8.29 -4.66
C GLY A 235 1.36 8.09 -3.95
N GLU A 236 1.37 7.58 -2.70
CA GLU A 236 0.14 7.46 -1.89
C GLU A 236 -0.53 8.83 -1.67
N ARG A 237 0.26 9.89 -1.43
CA ARG A 237 -0.28 11.24 -1.26
C ARG A 237 -0.85 11.76 -2.57
N MET A 238 -0.14 11.52 -3.69
CA MET A 238 -0.63 11.92 -5.01
C MET A 238 -1.96 11.24 -5.38
N THR A 239 -2.11 9.96 -5.05
CA THR A 239 -3.38 9.24 -5.28
C THR A 239 -4.55 9.92 -4.55
N GLY A 240 -4.34 10.28 -3.29
CA GLY A 240 -5.34 11.00 -2.49
C GLY A 240 -5.61 12.41 -3.01
N ILE A 241 -4.58 13.16 -3.38
CA ILE A 241 -4.70 14.50 -3.97
C ILE A 241 -5.51 14.43 -5.26
N PHE A 242 -5.21 13.48 -6.14
CA PHE A 242 -5.90 13.33 -7.42
C PHE A 242 -7.37 12.95 -7.23
N PHE A 243 -7.68 12.07 -6.28
CA PHE A 243 -9.06 11.72 -5.94
C PHE A 243 -9.85 12.93 -5.44
N GLU A 244 -9.31 13.70 -4.50
CA GLU A 244 -9.96 14.90 -3.97
C GLU A 244 -10.07 16.02 -5.04
N TYR A 245 -9.11 16.12 -5.96
CA TYR A 245 -9.18 17.03 -7.10
C TYR A 245 -10.36 16.70 -8.01
N LEU A 246 -10.51 15.44 -8.40
CA LEU A 246 -11.63 15.01 -9.24
C LEU A 246 -12.98 15.21 -8.54
N LYS A 247 -13.02 14.96 -7.23
CA LYS A 247 -14.21 15.19 -6.39
C LYS A 247 -14.60 16.67 -6.35
N GLN A 248 -13.62 17.57 -6.23
CA GLN A 248 -13.88 19.01 -6.28
C GLN A 248 -14.29 19.48 -7.69
N LYS A 249 -13.66 18.94 -8.72
CA LYS A 249 -13.96 19.27 -10.13
C LYS A 249 -15.37 18.84 -10.54
N GLY A 250 -15.86 17.72 -9.98
CA GLY A 250 -17.16 17.15 -10.30
C GLY A 250 -17.20 16.47 -11.68
N GLY A 251 -18.34 15.86 -12.00
CA GLY A 251 -18.55 15.20 -13.29
C GLY A 251 -17.97 13.79 -13.40
N TYR A 252 -17.37 13.25 -12.33
CA TYR A 252 -16.80 11.89 -12.28
C TYR A 252 -17.58 11.03 -11.29
N ARG A 253 -17.71 9.74 -11.61
CA ARG A 253 -18.28 8.72 -10.74
C ARG A 253 -17.17 8.17 -9.85
N LEU A 254 -17.04 8.69 -8.63
CA LEU A 254 -15.99 8.37 -7.68
C LEU A 254 -16.54 7.47 -6.58
N GLY A 255 -15.77 6.46 -6.17
CA GLY A 255 -16.14 5.55 -5.09
C GLY A 255 -14.97 5.12 -4.25
N GLN A 256 -15.27 4.50 -3.11
CA GLN A 256 -14.29 3.94 -2.18
C GLN A 256 -14.67 2.49 -1.89
N LEU A 257 -13.66 1.63 -1.83
CA LEU A 257 -13.80 0.21 -1.49
C LEU A 257 -13.06 -0.10 -0.19
N GLN A 258 -13.66 -0.93 0.67
CA GLN A 258 -12.96 -1.45 1.84
C GLN A 258 -11.74 -2.27 1.41
N MET A 259 -10.67 -2.17 2.19
CA MET A 259 -9.43 -2.91 1.95
C MET A 259 -9.33 -4.10 2.90
N ALA A 260 -9.11 -5.28 2.35
CA ALA A 260 -8.80 -6.49 3.09
C ALA A 260 -7.27 -6.67 3.18
N GLN A 261 -6.77 -6.85 4.39
CA GLN A 261 -5.38 -7.20 4.70
C GLN A 261 -5.31 -8.70 5.02
N ILE A 262 -4.47 -9.43 4.29
CA ILE A 262 -4.21 -10.86 4.49
C ILE A 262 -2.90 -11.03 5.27
N GLU A 263 -2.95 -11.69 6.42
CA GLU A 263 -1.79 -11.84 7.31
C GLU A 263 -0.80 -12.90 6.80
N GLN A 264 -1.29 -14.06 6.35
CA GLN A 264 -0.46 -15.15 5.83
C GLN A 264 -0.45 -15.16 4.31
N ASN A 265 0.69 -14.88 3.73
CA ASN A 265 0.91 -14.89 2.27
C ASN A 265 2.15 -15.67 1.85
N GLU A 266 2.74 -16.42 2.76
CA GLU A 266 3.81 -17.35 2.42
C GLU A 266 3.17 -18.72 2.19
N GLY A 267 3.42 -19.32 1.04
CA GLY A 267 3.08 -20.71 0.78
C GLY A 267 3.81 -21.58 1.80
N THR A 268 3.20 -21.81 2.94
CA THR A 268 3.70 -22.72 3.96
C THR A 268 3.49 -24.14 3.47
N SER A 269 4.48 -24.72 2.78
CA SER A 269 4.80 -26.10 3.02
C SER A 269 5.08 -26.21 4.55
N LYS A 270 4.34 -27.05 5.24
CA LYS A 270 4.55 -27.37 6.65
C LYS A 270 6.01 -27.74 6.85
N ILE A 271 6.84 -26.81 7.32
CA ILE A 271 8.14 -27.13 7.90
C ILE A 271 7.81 -27.56 9.30
N SER A 272 7.98 -28.85 9.57
CA SER A 272 8.05 -29.38 10.92
C SER A 272 9.27 -28.73 11.60
N VAL A 273 9.03 -27.80 12.51
CA VAL A 273 10.08 -27.21 13.34
C VAL A 273 10.50 -28.30 14.32
N SER A 274 11.75 -28.74 14.24
CA SER A 274 12.41 -29.48 15.31
C SER A 274 12.74 -28.49 16.44
N GLU A 275 12.55 -28.90 17.70
CA GLU A 275 12.64 -28.06 18.90
C GLU A 275 14.03 -27.47 19.21
N ASP A 276 15.05 -27.61 18.38
CA ASP A 276 16.45 -27.28 18.66
C ASP A 276 17.09 -26.16 17.85
N ASP A 277 16.32 -25.38 17.05
CA ASP A 277 16.91 -24.28 16.29
C ASP A 277 16.68 -22.91 16.97
N GLU A 278 17.79 -22.28 17.38
CA GLU A 278 17.83 -20.90 17.88
C GLU A 278 17.17 -19.93 16.90
N ILE A 279 16.19 -19.18 17.36
CA ILE A 279 15.38 -18.22 16.58
C ILE A 279 16.26 -17.04 16.18
N PRO A 280 16.56 -16.81 14.89
CA PRO A 280 17.12 -15.53 14.45
C PRO A 280 16.06 -14.45 14.58
N VAL A 281 16.31 -13.45 15.40
CA VAL A 281 15.46 -12.25 15.51
C VAL A 281 15.57 -11.44 14.22
N VAL A 282 14.67 -11.68 13.28
CA VAL A 282 14.47 -10.82 12.12
C VAL A 282 13.34 -9.85 12.46
N PHE A 283 13.68 -8.60 12.70
CA PHE A 283 12.70 -7.51 12.82
C PHE A 283 11.94 -7.36 11.50
N LYS A 284 10.67 -7.75 11.51
CA LYS A 284 9.75 -7.60 10.38
C LYS A 284 8.90 -6.36 10.56
N ASP A 285 8.75 -5.62 9.47
CA ASP A 285 7.78 -4.55 9.19
C ASP A 285 7.27 -3.78 10.42
N MET A 286 7.88 -2.63 10.69
CA MET A 286 7.49 -1.72 11.77
C MET A 286 5.98 -1.37 11.75
N PHE A 287 5.34 -1.40 10.59
CA PHE A 287 3.91 -1.14 10.47
C PHE A 287 3.05 -2.28 11.06
N GLN A 288 3.42 -3.55 10.86
CA GLN A 288 2.73 -4.69 11.49
C GLN A 288 3.00 -4.76 13.00
N PHE A 289 4.23 -4.47 13.40
CA PHE A 289 4.58 -4.37 14.81
C PHE A 289 3.78 -3.26 15.50
N TYR A 290 3.62 -2.11 14.86
CA TYR A 290 2.88 -0.98 15.41
C TYR A 290 1.37 -1.28 15.55
N ILE A 291 0.74 -1.90 14.55
CA ILE A 291 -0.67 -2.32 14.60
C ILE A 291 -0.88 -3.40 15.67
N HIS A 292 -0.01 -4.40 15.72
CA HIS A 292 -0.12 -5.51 16.68
C HIS A 292 0.15 -5.07 18.13
N VAL A 293 1.08 -4.15 18.34
CA VAL A 293 1.35 -3.55 19.66
C VAL A 293 0.22 -2.63 20.08
N CYS A 294 -0.35 -1.82 19.19
CA CYS A 294 -1.47 -0.94 19.53
C CYS A 294 -2.74 -1.71 19.89
N SER A 295 -3.11 -2.75 19.15
CA SER A 295 -4.30 -3.57 19.48
C SER A 295 -4.15 -4.31 20.81
N ARG A 296 -2.94 -4.81 21.13
CA ARG A 296 -2.66 -5.44 22.43
C ARG A 296 -2.52 -4.45 23.58
N LEU A 297 -1.97 -3.25 23.34
CA LEU A 297 -1.84 -2.23 24.39
C LEU A 297 -3.20 -1.65 24.80
N GLN A 298 -4.16 -1.51 23.88
CA GLN A 298 -5.54 -1.07 24.25
C GLN A 298 -6.21 -2.11 25.17
N THR A 299 -5.99 -3.40 24.94
CA THR A 299 -6.50 -4.46 25.85
C THR A 299 -5.76 -4.45 27.19
N ILE A 300 -4.49 -4.03 27.22
CA ILE A 300 -3.61 -4.02 28.42
C ILE A 300 -3.82 -2.74 29.25
N TYR A 301 -4.11 -1.59 28.62
CA TYR A 301 -4.34 -0.31 29.31
C TYR A 301 -5.58 -0.29 30.22
N ARG A 302 -6.48 -1.25 30.05
CA ARG A 302 -7.61 -1.45 30.98
C ARG A 302 -7.21 -2.12 32.29
N ASN A 303 -6.00 -2.66 32.43
CA ASN A 303 -5.58 -3.37 33.64
C ASN A 303 -4.19 -2.92 34.13
N LYS A 304 -4.17 -1.90 35.01
CA LYS A 304 -2.95 -1.27 35.56
C LYS A 304 -1.98 -2.23 36.28
N GLU A 305 -2.40 -3.41 36.67
CA GLU A 305 -1.55 -4.40 37.36
C GLU A 305 -0.64 -5.15 36.40
N ILE A 306 -1.00 -5.35 35.14
CA ILE A 306 -0.18 -6.08 34.15
C ILE A 306 1.06 -5.28 33.76
N ILE A 307 1.01 -3.95 33.79
CA ILE A 307 2.16 -3.08 33.48
C ILE A 307 3.30 -3.28 34.48
N LYS A 308 2.98 -3.49 35.77
CA LYS A 308 3.98 -3.77 36.80
C LYS A 308 4.69 -5.10 36.56
N TYR A 309 3.98 -6.12 36.06
CA TYR A 309 4.54 -7.44 35.76
C TYR A 309 5.50 -7.43 34.58
N ILE A 310 5.17 -6.70 33.53
CA ILE A 310 6.02 -6.56 32.33
C ILE A 310 7.32 -5.80 32.68
N PHE A 311 7.23 -4.74 33.47
CA PHE A 311 8.43 -4.02 33.95
C PHE A 311 9.32 -4.90 34.81
N PHE A 312 8.75 -5.76 35.64
CA PHE A 312 9.48 -6.70 36.48
C PHE A 312 10.21 -7.78 35.66
N ILE A 313 9.57 -8.32 34.62
CA ILE A 313 10.18 -9.30 33.69
C ILE A 313 11.31 -8.66 32.87
N LEU A 314 11.18 -7.43 32.42
CA LEU A 314 12.24 -6.70 31.69
C LEU A 314 13.46 -6.41 32.56
N ILE A 315 13.26 -6.13 33.85
CA ILE A 315 14.36 -5.94 34.82
C ILE A 315 15.09 -7.28 35.12
N LEU A 316 14.35 -8.38 35.21
CA LEU A 316 14.94 -9.70 35.44
C LEU A 316 15.71 -10.21 34.22
N SER A 317 15.23 -9.96 32.98
CA SER A 317 15.93 -10.35 31.77
C SER A 317 17.23 -9.55 31.54
N ARG A 318 17.30 -8.29 32.00
CA ARG A 318 18.56 -7.52 32.00
C ARG A 318 19.58 -8.04 32.96
N LYS A 319 19.17 -8.53 34.16
CA LYS A 319 20.09 -9.12 35.15
C LYS A 319 20.62 -10.50 34.75
N ALA A 320 19.88 -11.26 33.94
CA ALA A 320 20.32 -12.56 33.44
C ALA A 320 21.35 -12.47 32.29
N LYS A 321 21.46 -11.32 31.59
CA LYS A 321 22.49 -11.09 30.55
C LYS A 321 23.80 -10.47 31.07
N MET A 322 23.91 -10.24 32.37
CA MET A 322 25.11 -9.70 33.02
C MET A 322 25.81 -10.73 33.95
N LYS A 323 25.51 -12.00 33.80
CA LYS A 323 26.27 -13.13 34.30
C LYS A 323 26.63 -14.03 33.11
#